data_9755dc640040d0b231735d9fa29bbd78
#
_entry.id   9755dc640040d0b231735d9fa29bbd78
#
_cell.length_a   1.000
_cell.length_b   1.000
_cell.length_c   1.000
_cell.angle_alpha   90.00
_cell.angle_beta   90.00
_cell.angle_gamma   90.00
#
_symmetry.space_group_name_H-M   'P 1'
#
loop_
_entity.id
_entity.type
_entity.pdbx_description
1 polymer ?
#
loop_
_entity_poly.entity_id
_entity_poly.type
_entity_poly.pdbx_seq_one_letter_code
_entity_poly.pdbx_strand_id
1 'polypeptide(L)'
;MQITNMHCSGQTVSLAAGDYHATIVTVGAGLAELTFQGCHLVIPHKPEEMPLAHLGKVLIPWPNRIANGCYRYQGQEYQLPINEHGSKAAIHGLLAWRDWQISELSATSVTLTAFLPPSYGYPFMLASQEVYSLNARTGLSVEIASQNIGTVAAPYGVGIHPYLTCNLTSVDEYLFQLPANQVYAIDEHANPTTLHHVDELDLNFTQAKKIAATKIDHTFKTANDLWEMTITHPQQALSVSLCSDQPWVQVYSGEKLQRQGLAVEPMSCPPNAFNSGIDLLLLEPGKTHRLFFNIHGQHN
;
A
#
# COMPACT_ATOMS: atom_id res chain seq x y z
N MET A 1 26.26 -24.27 4.54
CA MET A 1 25.14 -23.42 4.15
C MET A 1 25.69 -22.00 4.14
N GLN A 2 25.97 -21.44 2.95
CA GLN A 2 26.36 -20.04 2.84
C GLN A 2 25.08 -19.21 2.85
N ILE A 3 24.87 -18.43 3.91
CA ILE A 3 23.87 -17.37 3.92
C ILE A 3 24.49 -16.25 3.10
N THR A 4 24.16 -16.17 1.81
CA THR A 4 24.62 -15.12 0.91
C THR A 4 23.87 -13.83 1.25
N ASN A 5 24.61 -12.78 1.54
CA ASN A 5 24.20 -11.35 1.67
C ASN A 5 22.70 -11.12 1.87
N MET A 6 22.19 -11.44 3.05
CA MET A 6 20.86 -11.03 3.45
C MET A 6 20.95 -9.62 4.05
N HIS A 7 20.18 -8.72 3.48
CA HIS A 7 19.97 -7.38 4.02
C HIS A 7 18.80 -7.36 5.01
N CYS A 8 18.60 -6.24 5.70
CA CYS A 8 17.41 -6.04 6.56
C CYS A 8 16.10 -6.18 5.79
N SER A 9 16.11 -5.89 4.49
CA SER A 9 14.97 -6.04 3.58
C SER A 9 14.97 -7.37 2.79
N GLY A 10 15.82 -8.34 3.17
CA GLY A 10 15.92 -9.64 2.50
C GLY A 10 16.79 -9.60 1.24
N GLN A 11 16.37 -10.34 0.20
CA GLN A 11 17.02 -10.31 -1.10
C GLN A 11 16.54 -9.11 -1.92
N THR A 12 17.40 -8.62 -2.81
CA THR A 12 17.11 -7.50 -3.71
C THR A 12 17.00 -7.99 -5.15
N VAL A 13 15.98 -7.52 -5.87
CA VAL A 13 15.77 -7.76 -7.30
C VAL A 13 15.72 -6.42 -8.02
N SER A 14 16.50 -6.28 -9.09
CA SER A 14 16.48 -5.11 -9.97
C SER A 14 15.76 -5.46 -11.27
N LEU A 15 14.80 -4.64 -11.66
CA LEU A 15 14.07 -4.72 -12.91
C LEU A 15 14.40 -3.48 -13.77
N ALA A 16 14.47 -3.66 -15.10
CA ALA A 16 14.72 -2.55 -16.03
C ALA A 16 13.89 -2.71 -17.31
N ALA A 17 13.25 -1.61 -17.76
CA ALA A 17 12.51 -1.56 -19.01
C ALA A 17 12.53 -0.14 -19.58
N GLY A 18 13.27 0.09 -20.68
CA GLY A 18 13.48 1.43 -21.23
C GLY A 18 14.09 2.36 -20.19
N ASP A 19 13.43 3.49 -19.93
CA ASP A 19 13.85 4.51 -18.98
C ASP A 19 13.41 4.22 -17.53
N TYR A 20 12.69 3.12 -17.30
CA TYR A 20 12.26 2.70 -15.96
C TYR A 20 13.23 1.72 -15.34
N HIS A 21 13.51 1.94 -14.04
CA HIS A 21 14.22 1.00 -13.18
C HIS A 21 13.45 0.85 -11.86
N ALA A 22 13.35 -0.40 -11.38
CA ALA A 22 12.73 -0.70 -10.10
C ALA A 22 13.61 -1.62 -9.27
N THR A 23 13.64 -1.39 -7.96
CA THR A 23 14.27 -2.27 -6.98
C THR A 23 13.17 -2.86 -6.07
N ILE A 24 13.07 -4.18 -6.05
CA ILE A 24 12.14 -4.94 -5.23
C ILE A 24 12.93 -5.68 -4.15
N VAL A 25 12.38 -5.75 -2.94
CA VAL A 25 12.97 -6.48 -1.81
C VAL A 25 12.03 -7.55 -1.31
N THR A 26 12.59 -8.69 -0.84
CA THR A 26 11.74 -9.82 -0.46
C THR A 26 11.02 -9.65 0.87
N VAL A 27 11.55 -8.87 1.82
CA VAL A 27 10.82 -8.61 3.08
C VAL A 27 9.63 -7.70 2.82
N GLY A 28 8.42 -8.27 3.00
CA GLY A 28 7.15 -7.59 2.75
C GLY A 28 6.85 -7.38 1.27
N ALA A 29 7.51 -8.15 0.39
CA ALA A 29 7.44 -8.04 -1.07
C ALA A 29 7.54 -6.57 -1.52
N GLY A 30 8.50 -5.81 -0.92
CA GLY A 30 8.48 -4.34 -0.91
C GLY A 30 9.02 -3.70 -2.17
N LEU A 31 8.36 -2.64 -2.65
CA LEU A 31 8.89 -1.72 -3.64
C LEU A 31 9.89 -0.77 -2.96
N ALA A 32 11.19 -1.01 -3.14
CA ALA A 32 12.25 -0.23 -2.50
C ALA A 32 12.65 1.01 -3.30
N GLU A 33 12.46 0.98 -4.62
CA GLU A 33 12.77 2.09 -5.52
C GLU A 33 12.00 1.94 -6.83
N LEU A 34 11.60 3.06 -7.42
CA LEU A 34 11.13 3.16 -8.79
C LEU A 34 11.60 4.49 -9.35
N THR A 35 12.30 4.44 -10.50
CA THR A 35 12.76 5.64 -11.21
C THR A 35 12.28 5.63 -12.66
N PHE A 36 12.11 6.83 -13.21
CA PHE A 36 11.85 7.10 -14.61
C PHE A 36 12.78 8.21 -15.10
N GLN A 37 13.58 7.93 -16.13
CA GLN A 37 14.62 8.85 -16.65
C GLN A 37 15.55 9.39 -15.55
N GLY A 38 15.89 8.54 -14.58
CA GLY A 38 16.74 8.91 -13.45
C GLY A 38 16.05 9.70 -12.33
N CYS A 39 14.76 10.06 -12.47
CA CYS A 39 13.97 10.73 -11.44
C CYS A 39 13.22 9.69 -10.58
N HIS A 40 13.27 9.83 -9.27
CA HIS A 40 12.49 8.97 -8.35
C HIS A 40 10.99 9.23 -8.47
N LEU A 41 10.20 8.16 -8.63
CA LEU A 41 8.74 8.17 -8.61
C LEU A 41 8.19 7.74 -7.25
N VAL A 42 8.97 6.98 -6.48
CA VAL A 42 8.69 6.62 -5.08
C VAL A 42 9.86 7.00 -4.20
N ILE A 43 9.60 7.21 -2.90
CA ILE A 43 10.67 7.41 -1.92
C ILE A 43 11.49 6.12 -1.83
N PRO A 44 12.80 6.15 -2.14
CA PRO A 44 13.64 4.98 -2.04
C PRO A 44 14.03 4.67 -0.59
N HIS A 45 14.33 3.41 -0.33
CA HIS A 45 15.06 3.02 0.87
C HIS A 45 16.20 2.06 0.51
N LYS A 46 17.28 2.11 1.28
CA LYS A 46 18.38 1.17 1.10
C LYS A 46 18.00 -0.19 1.66
N PRO A 47 18.25 -1.30 0.93
CA PRO A 47 17.93 -2.65 1.41
C PRO A 47 18.62 -3.02 2.73
N GLU A 48 19.77 -2.40 3.03
CA GLU A 48 20.56 -2.60 4.25
C GLU A 48 19.94 -1.92 5.48
N GLU A 49 19.02 -0.99 5.30
CA GLU A 49 18.36 -0.23 6.34
C GLU A 49 16.91 -0.73 6.52
N MET A 50 16.42 -0.71 7.76
CA MET A 50 15.01 -0.99 8.02
C MET A 50 14.18 0.17 7.46
N PRO A 51 13.27 -0.08 6.49
CA PRO A 51 12.45 0.98 5.91
C PRO A 51 11.54 1.61 6.97
N LEU A 52 11.50 2.93 7.01
CA LEU A 52 10.58 3.68 7.85
C LEU A 52 9.15 3.61 7.29
N ALA A 53 8.16 3.78 8.17
CA ALA A 53 6.76 4.03 7.78
C ALA A 53 6.19 3.03 6.75
N HIS A 54 6.60 1.75 6.82
CA HIS A 54 6.16 0.67 5.91
C HIS A 54 6.39 0.96 4.42
N LEU A 55 7.42 1.75 4.06
CA LEU A 55 7.77 2.10 2.68
C LEU A 55 7.65 0.90 1.73
N GLY A 56 6.74 0.99 0.75
CA GLY A 56 6.54 0.02 -0.31
C GLY A 56 6.01 -1.35 0.11
N LYS A 57 5.63 -1.58 1.37
CA LYS A 57 5.24 -2.90 1.89
C LYS A 57 3.83 -3.31 1.48
N VAL A 58 3.65 -4.61 1.24
CA VAL A 58 2.33 -5.24 1.09
C VAL A 58 1.65 -5.40 2.45
N LEU A 59 0.35 -5.17 2.49
CA LEU A 59 -0.46 -5.12 3.70
C LEU A 59 -1.50 -6.24 3.67
N ILE A 60 -1.17 -7.41 4.20
CA ILE A 60 -2.00 -8.63 4.25
C ILE A 60 -1.92 -9.24 5.65
N PRO A 61 -3.02 -9.72 6.24
CA PRO A 61 -4.38 -9.84 5.72
C PRO A 61 -5.32 -8.68 6.06
N TRP A 62 -4.81 -7.54 6.43
CA TRP A 62 -5.56 -6.28 6.55
C TRP A 62 -4.66 -5.09 6.22
N PRO A 63 -5.16 -4.10 5.46
CA PRO A 63 -4.51 -2.82 5.33
C PRO A 63 -4.83 -1.94 6.53
N ASN A 64 -4.01 -0.93 6.77
CA ASN A 64 -4.18 0.04 7.82
C ASN A 64 -4.43 -0.63 9.20
N ARG A 65 -5.38 -0.21 10.02
CA ARG A 65 -5.47 -0.60 11.44
C ARG A 65 -6.68 -1.46 11.80
N ILE A 66 -6.49 -2.27 12.87
CA ILE A 66 -7.54 -2.88 13.66
C ILE A 66 -7.46 -2.27 15.06
N ALA A 67 -8.48 -1.55 15.47
CA ALA A 67 -8.54 -0.82 16.73
C ALA A 67 -8.33 -1.77 17.93
N ASN A 68 -7.49 -1.38 18.89
CA ASN A 68 -7.09 -2.17 20.06
C ASN A 68 -6.47 -3.54 19.72
N GLY A 69 -6.12 -3.79 18.44
CA GLY A 69 -5.70 -5.11 17.98
C GLY A 69 -6.75 -6.21 18.18
N CYS A 70 -8.01 -5.86 18.42
CA CYS A 70 -9.06 -6.81 18.76
C CYS A 70 -10.19 -6.77 17.73
N TYR A 71 -10.71 -7.94 17.35
CA TYR A 71 -11.87 -8.06 16.47
C TYR A 71 -12.70 -9.29 16.82
N ARG A 72 -13.98 -9.30 16.41
CA ARG A 72 -14.88 -10.45 16.53
C ARG A 72 -15.20 -11.05 15.17
N TYR A 73 -15.06 -12.37 15.07
CA TYR A 73 -15.45 -13.11 13.89
C TYR A 73 -16.15 -14.41 14.28
N GLN A 74 -17.33 -14.67 13.71
CA GLN A 74 -18.16 -15.86 14.01
C GLN A 74 -18.40 -16.09 15.51
N GLY A 75 -18.60 -15.01 16.26
CA GLY A 75 -18.89 -15.05 17.70
C GLY A 75 -17.66 -15.20 18.60
N GLN A 76 -16.49 -15.45 18.04
CA GLN A 76 -15.22 -15.54 18.75
C GLN A 76 -14.47 -14.21 18.71
N GLU A 77 -13.83 -13.83 19.82
CA GLU A 77 -12.93 -12.69 19.91
C GLU A 77 -11.49 -13.10 19.63
N TYR A 78 -10.78 -12.29 18.86
CA TYR A 78 -9.39 -12.50 18.49
C TYR A 78 -8.55 -11.28 18.89
N GLN A 79 -7.39 -11.52 19.49
CA GLN A 79 -6.42 -10.51 19.88
C GLN A 79 -5.17 -10.61 19.01
N LEU A 80 -4.86 -9.55 18.31
CA LEU A 80 -3.63 -9.37 17.52
C LEU A 80 -2.59 -8.60 18.34
N PRO A 81 -1.29 -8.77 18.06
CA PRO A 81 -0.26 -7.95 18.64
C PRO A 81 -0.45 -6.47 18.23
N ILE A 82 -0.41 -5.58 19.23
CA ILE A 82 -0.40 -4.13 19.01
C ILE A 82 1.01 -3.73 18.57
N ASN A 83 1.15 -3.23 17.35
CA ASN A 83 2.43 -2.78 16.78
C ASN A 83 2.46 -1.26 16.50
N GLU A 84 1.36 -0.54 16.71
CA GLU A 84 1.29 0.91 16.74
C GLU A 84 0.75 1.38 18.11
N HIS A 85 1.68 1.72 19.03
CA HIS A 85 1.32 2.04 20.41
C HIS A 85 0.53 3.34 20.54
N GLY A 86 0.78 4.34 19.69
CA GLY A 86 0.11 5.65 19.72
C GLY A 86 -1.40 5.55 19.50
N SER A 87 -1.82 4.77 18.52
CA SER A 87 -3.24 4.51 18.20
C SER A 87 -3.78 3.26 18.90
N LYS A 88 -2.95 2.52 19.63
CA LYS A 88 -3.30 1.21 20.25
C LYS A 88 -3.84 0.20 19.23
N ALA A 89 -3.28 0.19 18.03
CA ALA A 89 -3.78 -0.61 16.92
C ALA A 89 -2.81 -1.74 16.52
N ALA A 90 -3.36 -2.78 15.91
CA ALA A 90 -2.63 -3.70 15.05
C ALA A 90 -2.70 -3.17 13.62
N ILE A 91 -1.54 -2.78 13.04
CA ILE A 91 -1.51 -2.17 11.71
C ILE A 91 -0.81 -3.06 10.68
N HIS A 92 -1.30 -2.96 9.44
CA HIS A 92 -0.67 -3.41 8.19
C HIS A 92 -0.42 -4.92 8.10
N GLY A 93 -1.26 -5.71 8.76
CA GLY A 93 -1.28 -7.15 8.60
C GLY A 93 -0.08 -7.89 9.20
N LEU A 94 0.17 -9.08 8.67
CA LEU A 94 1.16 -10.03 9.18
C LEU A 94 2.26 -10.33 8.17
N LEU A 95 2.09 -9.97 6.88
CA LEU A 95 3.04 -10.28 5.81
C LEU A 95 3.98 -9.11 5.47
N ALA A 96 3.75 -7.90 5.98
CA ALA A 96 4.58 -6.71 5.72
C ALA A 96 6.05 -6.86 6.19
N TRP A 97 6.32 -7.72 7.17
CA TRP A 97 7.65 -7.98 7.73
C TRP A 97 8.08 -9.44 7.59
N ARG A 98 7.46 -10.18 6.66
CA ARG A 98 7.87 -11.55 6.30
C ARG A 98 8.78 -11.52 5.08
N ASP A 99 9.74 -12.43 5.05
CA ASP A 99 10.56 -12.67 3.88
C ASP A 99 9.76 -13.54 2.90
N TRP A 100 9.49 -13.01 1.71
CA TRP A 100 8.79 -13.68 0.64
C TRP A 100 9.78 -14.40 -0.26
N GLN A 101 9.33 -15.47 -0.89
CA GLN A 101 10.15 -16.27 -1.77
C GLN A 101 10.01 -15.81 -3.21
N ILE A 102 11.12 -15.65 -3.91
CA ILE A 102 11.12 -15.40 -5.35
C ILE A 102 10.78 -16.73 -6.03
N SER A 103 9.65 -16.79 -6.75
CA SER A 103 9.22 -17.97 -7.50
C SER A 103 9.52 -17.88 -8.99
N GLU A 104 9.48 -16.67 -9.56
CA GLU A 104 9.80 -16.40 -10.96
C GLU A 104 10.55 -15.07 -11.06
N LEU A 105 11.50 -15.00 -12.00
CA LEU A 105 12.31 -13.81 -12.22
C LEU A 105 12.68 -13.68 -13.71
N SER A 106 12.52 -12.47 -14.24
CA SER A 106 13.01 -12.06 -15.56
C SER A 106 13.70 -10.69 -15.46
N ALA A 107 14.14 -10.13 -16.57
CA ALA A 107 14.71 -8.77 -16.60
C ALA A 107 13.69 -7.68 -16.27
N THR A 108 12.40 -7.95 -16.52
CA THR A 108 11.31 -6.96 -16.40
C THR A 108 10.22 -7.36 -15.41
N SER A 109 10.29 -8.54 -14.80
CA SER A 109 9.27 -9.00 -13.86
C SER A 109 9.85 -9.89 -12.77
N VAL A 110 9.22 -9.85 -11.59
CA VAL A 110 9.46 -10.78 -10.48
C VAL A 110 8.14 -11.20 -9.88
N THR A 111 8.04 -12.50 -9.56
CA THR A 111 6.93 -13.06 -8.79
C THR A 111 7.44 -13.45 -7.41
N LEU A 112 6.81 -12.93 -6.39
CA LEU A 112 7.07 -13.22 -4.98
C LEU A 112 5.90 -13.99 -4.38
N THR A 113 6.17 -14.97 -3.53
CA THR A 113 5.14 -15.79 -2.88
C THR A 113 5.37 -15.87 -1.39
N ALA A 114 4.27 -15.92 -0.62
CA ALA A 114 4.31 -16.12 0.81
C ALA A 114 3.18 -17.04 1.29
N PHE A 115 3.48 -17.83 2.31
CA PHE A 115 2.51 -18.58 3.07
C PHE A 115 2.28 -17.90 4.42
N LEU A 116 1.03 -17.58 4.73
CA LEU A 116 0.61 -17.14 6.05
C LEU A 116 -0.01 -18.32 6.80
N PRO A 117 0.73 -18.93 7.75
CA PRO A 117 0.18 -20.00 8.59
C PRO A 117 -0.78 -19.43 9.63
N PRO A 118 -1.67 -20.27 10.20
CA PRO A 118 -2.47 -19.89 11.35
C PRO A 118 -1.59 -19.34 12.47
N SER A 119 -2.02 -18.28 13.08
CA SER A 119 -1.33 -17.66 14.21
C SER A 119 -2.31 -17.18 15.27
N TYR A 120 -1.80 -16.88 16.48
CA TYR A 120 -2.61 -16.24 17.51
C TYR A 120 -3.20 -14.93 16.98
N GLY A 121 -4.51 -14.75 17.14
CA GLY A 121 -5.24 -13.60 16.63
C GLY A 121 -5.66 -13.68 15.16
N TYR A 122 -5.09 -14.59 14.36
CA TYR A 122 -5.50 -14.82 12.96
C TYR A 122 -5.33 -16.30 12.57
N PRO A 123 -6.27 -17.19 12.97
CA PRO A 123 -6.11 -18.65 12.81
C PRO A 123 -6.53 -19.13 11.40
N PHE A 124 -6.22 -18.38 10.37
CA PHE A 124 -6.56 -18.68 8.98
C PHE A 124 -5.29 -18.90 8.15
N MET A 125 -5.42 -19.64 7.04
CA MET A 125 -4.30 -19.96 6.15
C MET A 125 -4.47 -19.25 4.81
N LEU A 126 -3.46 -18.47 4.41
CA LEU A 126 -3.44 -17.82 3.10
C LEU A 126 -2.17 -18.20 2.33
N ALA A 127 -2.31 -18.42 1.03
CA ALA A 127 -1.22 -18.38 0.08
C ALA A 127 -1.32 -17.07 -0.71
N SER A 128 -0.27 -16.27 -0.67
CA SER A 128 -0.24 -14.97 -1.32
C SER A 128 0.86 -14.91 -2.38
N GLN A 129 0.58 -14.18 -3.46
CA GLN A 129 1.50 -13.91 -4.55
C GLN A 129 1.46 -12.42 -4.89
N GLU A 130 2.63 -11.86 -5.18
CA GLU A 130 2.77 -10.52 -5.72
C GLU A 130 3.64 -10.56 -6.96
N VAL A 131 3.14 -9.95 -8.05
CA VAL A 131 3.80 -9.90 -9.35
C VAL A 131 4.10 -8.45 -9.68
N TYR A 132 5.38 -8.11 -9.76
CA TYR A 132 5.86 -6.84 -10.30
C TYR A 132 6.22 -7.01 -11.77
N SER A 133 5.70 -6.14 -12.63
CA SER A 133 5.97 -6.13 -14.07
C SER A 133 6.29 -4.73 -14.54
N LEU A 134 7.48 -4.53 -15.06
CA LEU A 134 7.97 -3.23 -15.55
C LEU A 134 7.89 -3.16 -17.08
N ASN A 135 7.31 -2.09 -17.60
CA ASN A 135 7.14 -1.85 -19.03
C ASN A 135 7.64 -0.47 -19.41
N ALA A 136 8.38 -0.37 -20.53
CA ALA A 136 9.00 0.87 -20.98
C ALA A 136 8.00 2.02 -21.31
N ARG A 137 6.71 1.72 -21.53
CA ARG A 137 5.70 2.72 -21.89
C ARG A 137 4.69 2.97 -20.76
N THR A 138 4.37 1.95 -19.97
CA THR A 138 3.29 2.02 -18.97
C THR A 138 3.79 2.03 -17.54
N GLY A 139 5.11 1.98 -17.32
CA GLY A 139 5.69 1.99 -15.98
C GLY A 139 5.59 0.65 -15.26
N LEU A 140 5.37 0.67 -13.96
CA LEU A 140 5.33 -0.48 -13.07
C LEU A 140 3.89 -0.91 -12.81
N SER A 141 3.52 -2.11 -13.25
CA SER A 141 2.26 -2.76 -12.90
C SER A 141 2.49 -3.80 -11.80
N VAL A 142 1.57 -3.88 -10.86
CA VAL A 142 1.63 -4.82 -9.73
C VAL A 142 0.28 -5.50 -9.57
N GLU A 143 0.30 -6.83 -9.44
CA GLU A 143 -0.86 -7.65 -9.07
C GLU A 143 -0.56 -8.37 -7.75
N ILE A 144 -1.43 -8.22 -6.78
CA ILE A 144 -1.39 -8.94 -5.50
C ILE A 144 -2.57 -9.89 -5.46
N ALA A 145 -2.32 -11.19 -5.26
CA ALA A 145 -3.34 -12.21 -5.14
C ALA A 145 -3.19 -12.97 -3.83
N SER A 146 -4.30 -13.21 -3.12
CA SER A 146 -4.31 -14.09 -1.94
C SER A 146 -5.43 -15.10 -2.05
N GLN A 147 -5.09 -16.37 -1.83
CA GLN A 147 -6.01 -17.48 -1.80
C GLN A 147 -6.19 -18.00 -0.36
N ASN A 148 -7.42 -18.21 0.05
CA ASN A 148 -7.69 -18.97 1.27
C ASN A 148 -7.45 -20.47 1.00
N ILE A 149 -6.39 -21.00 1.57
CA ILE A 149 -6.04 -22.43 1.49
C ILE A 149 -6.45 -23.21 2.74
N GLY A 150 -7.21 -22.56 3.65
CA GLY A 150 -7.81 -23.19 4.82
C GLY A 150 -9.16 -23.85 4.52
N THR A 151 -9.83 -24.29 5.57
CA THR A 151 -11.11 -25.02 5.50
C THR A 151 -12.31 -24.20 5.94
N VAL A 152 -12.09 -22.98 6.39
CA VAL A 152 -13.14 -22.04 6.84
C VAL A 152 -12.94 -20.69 6.15
N ALA A 153 -14.01 -19.90 6.01
CA ALA A 153 -13.93 -18.56 5.45
C ALA A 153 -13.01 -17.68 6.33
N ALA A 154 -12.12 -16.91 5.69
CA ALA A 154 -11.17 -16.04 6.36
C ALA A 154 -11.54 -14.57 6.16
N PRO A 155 -11.66 -13.76 7.23
CA PRO A 155 -11.76 -12.31 7.09
C PRO A 155 -10.46 -11.78 6.48
N TYR A 156 -10.57 -10.92 5.46
CA TYR A 156 -9.43 -10.53 4.65
C TYR A 156 -9.56 -9.09 4.14
N GLY A 157 -8.44 -8.43 4.08
CA GLY A 157 -8.22 -7.19 3.36
C GLY A 157 -6.79 -7.14 2.84
N VAL A 158 -6.56 -6.33 1.82
CA VAL A 158 -5.24 -6.13 1.21
C VAL A 158 -5.02 -4.67 0.86
N GLY A 159 -3.78 -4.24 0.93
CA GLY A 159 -3.31 -2.94 0.46
C GLY A 159 -1.81 -2.96 0.19
N ILE A 160 -1.30 -1.82 -0.26
CA ILE A 160 0.12 -1.58 -0.51
C ILE A 160 0.46 -0.16 -0.06
N HIS A 161 1.70 0.09 0.35
CA HIS A 161 2.09 1.36 0.98
C HIS A 161 3.19 2.14 0.21
N PRO A 162 3.01 2.46 -1.08
CA PRO A 162 3.97 3.29 -1.81
C PRO A 162 3.91 4.75 -1.34
N TYR A 163 5.07 5.39 -1.27
CA TYR A 163 5.18 6.84 -1.09
C TYR A 163 5.62 7.47 -2.41
N LEU A 164 4.69 8.11 -3.11
CA LEU A 164 4.95 8.76 -4.38
C LEU A 164 5.72 10.06 -4.18
N THR A 165 6.65 10.34 -5.09
CA THR A 165 7.45 11.56 -5.08
C THR A 165 7.76 12.05 -6.49
N CYS A 166 7.82 13.34 -6.68
CA CYS A 166 8.41 13.95 -7.87
C CYS A 166 9.89 14.24 -7.60
N ASN A 167 10.72 13.22 -7.72
CA ASN A 167 12.17 13.30 -7.54
C ASN A 167 12.62 13.85 -6.17
N LEU A 168 12.04 13.30 -5.09
CA LEU A 168 12.39 13.59 -3.69
C LEU A 168 12.15 15.04 -3.25
N THR A 169 11.26 15.76 -3.95
CA THR A 169 10.84 17.10 -3.55
C THR A 169 9.74 17.05 -2.49
N SER A 170 9.47 18.20 -1.86
CA SER A 170 8.42 18.29 -0.84
C SER A 170 7.03 18.12 -1.42
N VAL A 171 6.17 17.34 -0.75
CA VAL A 171 4.75 17.23 -1.10
C VAL A 171 4.01 18.58 -1.05
N ASP A 172 4.53 19.56 -0.31
CA ASP A 172 3.97 20.90 -0.22
C ASP A 172 3.92 21.61 -1.58
N GLU A 173 4.81 21.21 -2.50
CA GLU A 173 4.90 21.79 -3.84
C GLU A 173 4.00 21.10 -4.87
N TYR A 174 3.42 19.92 -4.53
CA TYR A 174 2.66 19.12 -5.50
C TYR A 174 1.27 19.69 -5.74
N LEU A 175 0.89 19.68 -7.01
CA LEU A 175 -0.51 19.67 -7.42
C LEU A 175 -0.98 18.21 -7.32
N PHE A 176 -1.96 17.95 -6.48
CA PHE A 176 -2.52 16.63 -6.24
C PHE A 176 -3.94 16.56 -6.78
N GLN A 177 -4.24 15.48 -7.51
CA GLN A 177 -5.57 15.16 -8.00
C GLN A 177 -5.93 13.72 -7.63
N LEU A 178 -7.12 13.53 -7.06
CA LEU A 178 -7.68 12.23 -6.68
C LEU A 178 -9.18 12.21 -6.99
N PRO A 179 -9.68 11.29 -7.83
CA PRO A 179 -11.10 11.19 -8.18
C PRO A 179 -11.91 10.47 -7.09
N ALA A 180 -11.92 11.05 -5.89
CA ALA A 180 -12.70 10.58 -4.76
C ALA A 180 -13.56 11.72 -4.22
N ASN A 181 -14.84 11.46 -3.95
CA ASN A 181 -15.79 12.45 -3.44
C ASN A 181 -16.22 12.19 -2.00
N GLN A 182 -15.78 11.10 -1.39
CA GLN A 182 -16.03 10.77 0.01
C GLN A 182 -14.72 10.50 0.77
N VAL A 183 -14.69 10.88 2.04
CA VAL A 183 -13.54 10.73 2.92
C VAL A 183 -14.02 10.46 4.35
N TYR A 184 -13.33 9.58 5.07
CA TYR A 184 -13.59 9.35 6.48
C TYR A 184 -13.00 10.48 7.34
N ALA A 185 -13.84 11.05 8.24
CA ALA A 185 -13.32 11.71 9.43
C ALA A 185 -12.71 10.65 10.37
N ILE A 186 -11.72 11.06 11.15
CA ILE A 186 -11.00 10.19 12.08
C ILE A 186 -11.09 10.68 13.52
N ASP A 187 -11.03 9.75 14.46
CA ASP A 187 -10.92 10.05 15.88
C ASP A 187 -9.46 10.33 16.31
N GLU A 188 -9.24 10.56 17.59
CA GLU A 188 -7.92 10.82 18.18
C GLU A 188 -6.93 9.64 18.05
N HIS A 189 -7.43 8.44 17.76
CA HIS A 189 -6.66 7.22 17.51
C HIS A 189 -6.54 6.90 16.01
N ALA A 190 -6.94 7.84 15.15
CA ALA A 190 -6.99 7.71 13.70
C ALA A 190 -7.89 6.57 13.21
N ASN A 191 -8.90 6.15 13.98
CA ASN A 191 -9.93 5.24 13.49
C ASN A 191 -10.96 6.02 12.67
N PRO A 192 -11.49 5.43 11.58
CA PRO A 192 -12.55 6.04 10.81
C PRO A 192 -13.82 6.18 11.65
N THR A 193 -14.49 7.33 11.54
CA THR A 193 -15.75 7.62 12.22
C THR A 193 -16.89 7.76 11.22
N THR A 194 -17.09 8.93 10.66
CA THR A 194 -18.17 9.23 9.73
C THR A 194 -17.61 9.44 8.32
N LEU A 195 -18.28 8.89 7.33
CA LEU A 195 -17.97 9.12 5.92
C LEU A 195 -18.65 10.42 5.47
N HIS A 196 -17.85 11.40 5.06
CA HIS A 196 -18.28 12.74 4.63
C HIS A 196 -18.04 12.94 3.14
N HIS A 197 -18.69 13.94 2.57
CA HIS A 197 -18.25 14.50 1.29
C HIS A 197 -16.93 15.25 1.49
N VAL A 198 -16.02 15.17 0.51
CA VAL A 198 -14.65 15.74 0.62
C VAL A 198 -14.65 17.25 0.88
N ASP A 199 -15.67 18.00 0.45
CA ASP A 199 -15.79 19.44 0.70
C ASP A 199 -16.05 19.76 2.18
N GLU A 200 -16.69 18.87 2.92
CA GLU A 200 -17.00 19.08 4.34
C GLU A 200 -15.75 19.11 5.22
N LEU A 201 -14.67 18.44 4.75
CA LEU A 201 -13.38 18.37 5.47
C LEU A 201 -12.28 19.19 4.79
N ASP A 202 -12.59 20.01 3.77
CA ASP A 202 -11.62 20.73 2.90
C ASP A 202 -10.55 19.82 2.28
N LEU A 203 -10.92 18.58 2.00
CA LEU A 203 -10.06 17.56 1.39
C LEU A 203 -10.49 17.20 -0.05
N ASN A 204 -11.10 18.16 -0.75
CA ASN A 204 -11.49 17.98 -2.14
C ASN A 204 -10.27 18.14 -3.06
N PHE A 205 -9.85 17.02 -3.66
CA PHE A 205 -8.79 16.92 -4.66
C PHE A 205 -9.32 16.35 -6.00
N THR A 206 -10.63 16.41 -6.26
CA THR A 206 -11.21 15.98 -7.53
C THR A 206 -10.69 16.78 -8.72
N GLN A 207 -10.29 18.03 -8.47
CA GLN A 207 -9.50 18.86 -9.37
C GLN A 207 -8.10 19.05 -8.79
N ALA A 208 -7.09 19.16 -9.65
CA ALA A 208 -5.72 19.36 -9.22
C ALA A 208 -5.59 20.59 -8.30
N LYS A 209 -5.20 20.36 -7.05
CA LYS A 209 -5.05 21.39 -6.01
C LYS A 209 -3.70 21.25 -5.33
N LYS A 210 -3.04 22.36 -5.02
CA LYS A 210 -1.77 22.35 -4.29
C LYS A 210 -1.98 21.79 -2.89
N ILE A 211 -1.16 20.83 -2.46
CA ILE A 211 -1.22 20.25 -1.10
C ILE A 211 -0.82 21.32 -0.07
N ALA A 212 0.24 22.07 -0.37
CA ALA A 212 0.81 23.05 0.55
C ALA A 212 1.02 22.44 1.97
N ALA A 213 0.71 23.18 3.02
CA ALA A 213 0.83 22.73 4.41
C ALA A 213 -0.33 21.83 4.88
N THR A 214 -1.26 21.42 3.99
CA THR A 214 -2.39 20.57 4.37
C THR A 214 -1.86 19.23 4.89
N LYS A 215 -2.25 18.90 6.12
CA LYS A 215 -1.96 17.61 6.72
C LYS A 215 -3.06 16.62 6.32
N ILE A 216 -2.67 15.57 5.64
CA ILE A 216 -3.56 14.49 5.19
C ILE A 216 -3.12 13.20 5.87
N ASP A 217 -4.05 12.53 6.54
CA ASP A 217 -3.93 11.15 7.01
C ASP A 217 -5.33 10.54 7.03
N HIS A 218 -5.90 10.38 5.82
CA HIS A 218 -7.32 10.08 5.65
C HIS A 218 -7.55 9.00 4.61
N THR A 219 -8.63 8.24 4.82
CA THR A 219 -9.10 7.22 3.88
C THR A 219 -10.21 7.79 3.02
N PHE A 220 -9.99 7.75 1.72
CA PHE A 220 -10.95 8.19 0.71
C PHE A 220 -11.64 6.98 0.08
N LYS A 221 -12.91 7.16 -0.30
CA LYS A 221 -13.64 6.21 -1.13
C LYS A 221 -13.67 6.71 -2.57
N THR A 222 -13.17 5.88 -3.47
CA THR A 222 -13.16 6.19 -4.90
C THR A 222 -14.52 5.87 -5.53
N ALA A 223 -14.84 6.58 -6.62
CA ALA A 223 -16.15 6.46 -7.26
C ALA A 223 -16.20 5.45 -8.41
N ASN A 224 -15.04 5.00 -8.89
CA ASN A 224 -14.91 4.16 -10.10
C ASN A 224 -14.22 2.84 -9.78
N ASP A 225 -14.54 1.82 -10.56
CA ASP A 225 -13.89 0.50 -10.49
C ASP A 225 -12.38 0.56 -10.85
N LEU A 226 -11.99 1.50 -11.69
CA LEU A 226 -10.61 1.85 -11.98
C LEU A 226 -10.45 3.36 -11.85
N TRP A 227 -9.59 3.79 -10.97
CA TRP A 227 -9.30 5.21 -10.72
C TRP A 227 -7.81 5.49 -10.91
N GLU A 228 -7.51 6.75 -11.21
CA GLU A 228 -6.14 7.24 -11.29
C GLU A 228 -6.02 8.54 -10.49
N MET A 229 -4.98 8.62 -9.66
CA MET A 229 -4.55 9.84 -9.02
C MET A 229 -3.26 10.33 -9.65
N THR A 230 -2.98 11.62 -9.52
CA THR A 230 -1.73 12.22 -10.02
C THR A 230 -1.19 13.23 -9.04
N ILE A 231 0.13 13.20 -8.85
CA ILE A 231 0.90 14.31 -8.29
C ILE A 231 1.75 14.92 -9.40
N THR A 232 1.81 16.25 -9.42
CA THR A 232 2.63 17.00 -10.40
C THR A 232 3.47 18.03 -9.66
N HIS A 233 4.77 18.08 -9.95
CA HIS A 233 5.64 19.15 -9.49
C HIS A 233 5.83 20.16 -10.64
N PRO A 234 5.21 21.36 -10.57
CA PRO A 234 5.17 22.27 -11.73
C PRO A 234 6.54 22.73 -12.22
N GLN A 235 7.49 22.93 -11.29
CA GLN A 235 8.82 23.46 -11.64
C GLN A 235 9.77 22.38 -12.17
N GLN A 236 9.53 21.09 -11.85
CA GLN A 236 10.32 19.97 -12.38
C GLN A 236 9.71 19.36 -13.63
N ALA A 237 8.52 19.83 -14.03
CA ALA A 237 7.78 19.28 -15.14
C ALA A 237 7.64 17.75 -15.09
N LEU A 238 7.52 17.20 -13.86
CA LEU A 238 7.36 15.76 -13.60
C LEU A 238 6.00 15.52 -12.97
N SER A 239 5.26 14.58 -13.55
CA SER A 239 4.04 14.01 -12.97
C SER A 239 4.25 12.55 -12.65
N VAL A 240 3.66 12.10 -11.54
CA VAL A 240 3.62 10.69 -11.14
C VAL A 240 2.16 10.31 -10.91
N SER A 241 1.72 9.29 -11.63
CA SER A 241 0.35 8.76 -11.49
C SER A 241 0.35 7.37 -10.88
N LEU A 242 -0.68 7.08 -10.10
CA LEU A 242 -1.01 5.75 -9.63
C LEU A 242 -2.48 5.47 -9.96
N CYS A 243 -2.73 4.35 -10.64
CA CYS A 243 -4.09 3.85 -10.83
C CYS A 243 -4.29 2.52 -10.10
N SER A 244 -5.53 2.24 -9.66
CA SER A 244 -5.89 0.99 -9.00
C SER A 244 -7.38 0.66 -9.20
N ASP A 245 -7.69 -0.64 -9.05
CA ASP A 245 -9.04 -1.20 -9.09
C ASP A 245 -9.70 -1.30 -7.70
N GLN A 246 -9.04 -0.79 -6.64
CA GLN A 246 -9.55 -0.93 -5.27
C GLN A 246 -10.46 0.23 -4.86
N PRO A 247 -11.54 -0.03 -4.08
CA PRO A 247 -12.54 1.00 -3.76
C PRO A 247 -12.08 2.04 -2.74
N TRP A 248 -10.99 1.78 -2.04
CA TRP A 248 -10.46 2.64 -0.98
C TRP A 248 -9.03 3.05 -1.24
N VAL A 249 -8.67 4.25 -0.83
CA VAL A 249 -7.29 4.72 -0.83
C VAL A 249 -6.99 5.52 0.43
N GLN A 250 -5.95 5.12 1.16
CA GLN A 250 -5.37 5.96 2.20
C GLN A 250 -4.41 6.94 1.58
N VAL A 251 -4.52 8.20 1.96
CA VAL A 251 -3.55 9.23 1.61
C VAL A 251 -2.93 9.77 2.89
N TYR A 252 -1.59 9.76 2.94
CA TYR A 252 -0.82 10.30 4.07
C TYR A 252 0.27 11.23 3.57
N SER A 253 0.30 12.46 4.08
CA SER A 253 1.22 13.51 3.62
C SER A 253 2.69 13.33 4.04
N GLY A 254 3.03 12.20 4.67
CA GLY A 254 4.40 11.75 4.85
C GLY A 254 5.19 12.48 5.93
N GLU A 255 4.57 12.92 7.02
CA GLU A 255 5.24 13.63 8.12
C GLU A 255 6.42 12.83 8.71
N LYS A 256 6.27 11.49 8.81
CA LYS A 256 7.35 10.60 9.27
C LYS A 256 8.57 10.58 8.32
N LEU A 257 8.38 11.01 7.07
CA LEU A 257 9.41 11.12 6.03
C LEU A 257 9.69 12.59 5.67
N GLN A 258 9.46 13.52 6.59
CA GLN A 258 9.69 14.97 6.40
C GLN A 258 8.93 15.53 5.19
N ARG A 259 7.78 14.95 4.86
CA ARG A 259 6.94 15.32 3.70
C ARG A 259 7.67 15.28 2.34
N GLN A 260 8.59 14.34 2.17
CA GLN A 260 9.29 14.10 0.88
C GLN A 260 8.52 13.16 -0.05
N GLY A 261 7.46 12.52 0.41
CA GLY A 261 6.61 11.63 -0.36
C GLY A 261 5.20 11.57 0.18
N LEU A 262 4.24 11.48 -0.74
CA LEU A 262 2.83 11.28 -0.45
C LEU A 262 2.54 9.78 -0.45
N ALA A 263 2.18 9.19 0.70
CA ALA A 263 1.66 7.83 0.69
C ALA A 263 0.31 7.81 -0.01
N VAL A 264 0.15 6.91 -0.96
CA VAL A 264 -1.10 6.64 -1.67
C VAL A 264 -1.29 5.14 -1.69
N GLU A 265 -2.17 4.66 -0.83
CA GLU A 265 -2.30 3.25 -0.50
C GLU A 265 -3.64 2.71 -1.02
N PRO A 266 -3.68 2.07 -2.20
CA PRO A 266 -4.87 1.31 -2.61
C PRO A 266 -5.19 0.22 -1.60
N MET A 267 -6.48 0.11 -1.21
CA MET A 267 -6.94 -0.84 -0.20
C MET A 267 -8.30 -1.45 -0.60
N SER A 268 -8.46 -2.75 -0.31
CA SER A 268 -9.71 -3.46 -0.57
C SER A 268 -10.82 -3.10 0.43
N CYS A 269 -10.47 -2.60 1.60
CA CYS A 269 -11.39 -2.20 2.65
C CYS A 269 -10.82 -1.02 3.45
N PRO A 270 -11.67 -0.23 4.14
CA PRO A 270 -11.20 0.89 4.95
C PRO A 270 -10.51 0.41 6.23
N PRO A 271 -9.82 1.30 6.98
CA PRO A 271 -9.30 0.98 8.30
C PRO A 271 -10.37 0.43 9.22
N ASN A 272 -9.99 -0.47 10.11
CA ASN A 272 -10.86 -1.10 11.10
C ASN A 272 -12.05 -1.92 10.50
N ALA A 273 -11.94 -2.37 9.25
CA ALA A 273 -12.97 -3.15 8.55
C ALA A 273 -13.27 -4.48 9.28
N PHE A 274 -12.31 -5.08 9.96
CA PHE A 274 -12.50 -6.28 10.77
C PHE A 274 -13.52 -6.08 11.91
N ASN A 275 -13.72 -4.86 12.38
CA ASN A 275 -14.71 -4.49 13.39
C ASN A 275 -15.98 -3.89 12.79
N SER A 276 -15.87 -3.03 11.76
CA SER A 276 -17.01 -2.37 11.14
C SER A 276 -17.78 -3.28 10.17
N GLY A 277 -17.11 -4.27 9.59
CA GLY A 277 -17.65 -5.11 8.51
C GLY A 277 -17.74 -4.39 7.15
N ILE A 278 -17.39 -3.10 7.08
CA ILE A 278 -17.51 -2.32 5.83
C ILE A 278 -16.50 -2.81 4.82
N ASP A 279 -17.00 -3.29 3.67
CA ASP A 279 -16.22 -3.84 2.55
C ASP A 279 -15.18 -4.89 2.98
N LEU A 280 -15.35 -5.50 4.17
CA LEU A 280 -14.55 -6.63 4.61
C LEU A 280 -14.77 -7.83 3.70
N LEU A 281 -13.71 -8.34 3.13
CA LEU A 281 -13.77 -9.54 2.31
C LEU A 281 -13.80 -10.79 3.21
N LEU A 282 -14.67 -11.73 2.85
CA LEU A 282 -14.68 -13.07 3.41
C LEU A 282 -14.20 -14.03 2.32
N LEU A 283 -12.96 -14.45 2.40
CA LEU A 283 -12.40 -15.42 1.46
C LEU A 283 -12.87 -16.82 1.85
N GLU A 284 -13.81 -17.37 1.08
CA GLU A 284 -14.22 -18.76 1.21
C GLU A 284 -13.07 -19.72 0.90
N PRO A 285 -13.05 -20.94 1.42
CA PRO A 285 -12.05 -21.96 1.09
C PRO A 285 -11.83 -22.09 -0.42
N GLY A 286 -10.59 -22.01 -0.85
CA GLY A 286 -10.17 -22.09 -2.26
C GLY A 286 -10.40 -20.83 -3.09
N LYS A 287 -11.08 -19.80 -2.57
CA LYS A 287 -11.30 -18.52 -3.29
C LYS A 287 -10.10 -17.62 -3.21
N THR A 288 -9.91 -16.82 -4.26
CA THR A 288 -8.80 -15.86 -4.42
C THR A 288 -9.38 -14.45 -4.59
N HIS A 289 -8.79 -13.49 -3.92
CA HIS A 289 -8.97 -12.06 -4.18
C HIS A 289 -7.74 -11.50 -4.89
N ARG A 290 -7.93 -10.46 -5.74
CA ARG A 290 -6.86 -9.76 -6.45
C ARG A 290 -6.98 -8.26 -6.22
N LEU A 291 -5.82 -7.60 -6.14
CA LEU A 291 -5.64 -6.16 -6.16
C LEU A 291 -4.68 -5.84 -7.29
N PHE A 292 -5.02 -4.86 -8.10
CA PHE A 292 -4.16 -4.31 -9.15
C PHE A 292 -3.85 -2.84 -8.87
N PHE A 293 -2.60 -2.44 -9.16
CA PHE A 293 -2.24 -1.04 -9.31
C PHE A 293 -1.10 -0.88 -10.34
N ASN A 294 -0.97 0.35 -10.84
CA ASN A 294 0.12 0.74 -11.73
C ASN A 294 0.67 2.10 -11.28
N ILE A 295 2.00 2.28 -11.39
CA ILE A 295 2.68 3.56 -11.17
C ILE A 295 3.44 3.93 -12.45
N HIS A 296 3.24 5.15 -12.94
CA HIS A 296 4.00 5.65 -14.07
C HIS A 296 4.40 7.12 -13.89
N GLY A 297 5.49 7.50 -14.53
CA GLY A 297 6.01 8.87 -14.60
C GLY A 297 5.83 9.47 -15.96
N GLN A 298 5.66 10.80 -16.02
CA GLN A 298 5.58 11.58 -17.25
C GLN A 298 6.29 12.90 -17.05
N HIS A 299 7.13 13.30 -18.02
CA HIS A 299 7.61 14.67 -18.15
C HIS A 299 6.61 15.49 -18.97
N ASN A 300 6.23 16.68 -18.44
CA ASN A 300 5.25 17.61 -19.01
C ASN A 300 5.92 18.66 -19.91
#